data_acd8b60824c5e348064cbf333e97f2ac
#
_entry.id   acd8b60824c5e348064cbf333e97f2ac
#
_cell.length_a   1.000
_cell.length_b   1.000
_cell.length_c   1.000
_cell.angle_alpha   90.00
_cell.angle_beta   90.00
_cell.angle_gamma   90.00
#
_symmetry.space_group_name_H-M   'P 1'
#
loop_
_entity.id
_entity.type
_entity.pdbx_description
1 polymer ?
#
loop_
_entity_poly.entity_id
_entity_poly.type
_entity_poly.pdbx_seq_one_letter_code
_entity_poly.pdbx_strand_id
1 'polypeptide(L)'
;MINFDDLTYHLDLSKKTGAPIVYGPTANPAFETIIATDGQEFKIGDIILRVLHTPGHTMESTCYLLLDQNGTPTSLFSGDTLFIGDVGRPDLAQKVASDLTQEKLTGFLFDSLRNKIMPLPDSVIVYPAHGAGSACGKNMSKETFDTLGNQKKNNYALRADMTKEEFVKEVTDGLIAPPAYFPLNVMMNIEGYDSIDKVLERGQRALSPDAFEAAANETGALILDTRAPQTFAAGFVPNSINIGIDGQFAPWVGAMIPDIKQEILLVCEEGREEEVVTRLARVGYDFTIGYLKGGFNAWKQAGKETDQIQSVDANLLAAIMEKQSINILDVRKKSEYLSEHIVDVENTPLDFINDAMAQIDKDKTYYVHCAAGYRSMIFTSILRARGFDKLIDVKGGYKAIKDSGKFKLIDYVSPTTPL
;
A
#
# COMPACT_ATOMS: atom_id res chain seq x y z
N MET A 1 -18.26 -6.40 1.12
CA MET A 1 -17.20 -7.14 0.44
C MET A 1 -15.96 -6.96 1.29
N ILE A 2 -15.41 -8.05 1.81
CA ILE A 2 -14.25 -7.95 2.70
C ILE A 2 -13.03 -8.13 1.83
N ASN A 3 -12.25 -7.07 1.77
CA ASN A 3 -10.96 -7.12 1.18
C ASN A 3 -9.96 -7.56 2.24
N PHE A 4 -9.22 -8.63 1.98
CA PHE A 4 -8.24 -9.16 2.91
C PHE A 4 -6.97 -8.29 3.00
N ASP A 5 -6.83 -7.32 2.13
CA ASP A 5 -5.61 -6.49 2.03
C ASP A 5 -5.64 -5.26 2.92
N ASP A 6 -6.85 -4.79 3.28
CA ASP A 6 -7.07 -3.67 4.19
C ASP A 6 -7.99 -4.09 5.33
N LEU A 7 -7.80 -3.53 6.52
CA LEU A 7 -8.78 -3.68 7.60
C LEU A 7 -10.02 -2.87 7.26
N THR A 8 -11.14 -3.58 7.08
CA THR A 8 -12.38 -2.96 6.63
C THR A 8 -13.29 -2.50 7.76
N TYR A 9 -12.91 -2.75 9.01
CA TYR A 9 -13.70 -2.45 10.23
C TYR A 9 -15.14 -3.00 10.16
N HIS A 10 -15.36 -4.08 9.41
CA HIS A 10 -16.66 -4.73 9.28
C HIS A 10 -17.24 -5.22 10.62
N LEU A 11 -16.37 -5.61 11.58
CA LEU A 11 -16.78 -5.94 12.94
C LEU A 11 -17.43 -4.76 13.66
N ASP A 12 -16.86 -3.55 13.51
CA ASP A 12 -17.42 -2.34 14.10
C ASP A 12 -18.74 -1.97 13.44
N LEU A 13 -18.80 -2.07 12.12
CA LEU A 13 -20.02 -1.82 11.37
C LEU A 13 -21.13 -2.78 11.80
N SER A 14 -20.83 -4.07 11.90
CA SER A 14 -21.77 -5.08 12.40
C SER A 14 -22.26 -4.77 13.81
N LYS A 15 -21.34 -4.47 14.75
CA LYS A 15 -21.69 -4.11 16.13
C LYS A 15 -22.55 -2.85 16.23
N LYS A 16 -22.25 -1.82 15.43
CA LYS A 16 -22.97 -0.53 15.43
C LYS A 16 -24.33 -0.60 14.78
N THR A 17 -24.51 -1.45 13.77
CA THR A 17 -25.74 -1.53 12.98
C THR A 17 -26.62 -2.73 13.33
N GLY A 18 -26.07 -3.76 13.96
CA GLY A 18 -26.70 -5.06 14.15
C GLY A 18 -26.78 -5.90 12.87
N ALA A 19 -26.20 -5.44 11.75
CA ALA A 19 -26.19 -6.20 10.51
C ALA A 19 -25.21 -7.37 10.60
N PRO A 20 -25.60 -8.59 10.15
CA PRO A 20 -24.69 -9.72 10.16
C PRO A 20 -23.58 -9.57 9.13
N ILE A 21 -22.42 -10.13 9.44
CA ILE A 21 -21.33 -10.27 8.48
C ILE A 21 -21.56 -11.56 7.67
N VAL A 22 -21.44 -11.48 6.36
CA VAL A 22 -21.58 -12.62 5.44
C VAL A 22 -20.26 -12.88 4.76
N TYR A 23 -19.68 -14.05 5.01
CA TYR A 23 -18.48 -14.54 4.31
C TYR A 23 -18.85 -15.56 3.24
N GLY A 24 -17.96 -15.72 2.26
CA GLY A 24 -18.07 -16.77 1.26
C GLY A 24 -17.83 -18.18 1.82
N PRO A 25 -18.09 -19.22 1.01
CA PRO A 25 -17.78 -20.59 1.37
C PRO A 25 -16.30 -20.75 1.76
N THR A 26 -16.01 -21.73 2.63
CA THR A 26 -14.68 -22.07 3.16
C THR A 26 -14.06 -21.07 4.14
N ALA A 27 -14.64 -19.89 4.34
CA ALA A 27 -14.15 -18.95 5.35
C ALA A 27 -14.34 -19.54 6.77
N ASN A 28 -13.37 -19.26 7.66
CA ASN A 28 -13.40 -19.72 9.04
C ASN A 28 -12.92 -18.61 10.00
N PRO A 29 -13.68 -17.51 10.13
CA PRO A 29 -13.31 -16.43 11.04
C PRO A 29 -13.54 -16.83 12.51
N ALA A 30 -12.81 -16.20 13.42
CA ALA A 30 -12.90 -16.44 14.86
C ALA A 30 -14.06 -15.67 15.53
N PHE A 31 -14.92 -15.02 14.78
CA PHE A 31 -16.06 -14.24 15.26
C PHE A 31 -17.37 -14.65 14.53
N GLU A 32 -18.51 -14.25 15.09
CA GLU A 32 -19.81 -14.64 14.57
C GLU A 32 -20.06 -14.06 13.16
N THR A 33 -20.35 -14.95 12.21
CA THR A 33 -20.62 -14.64 10.82
C THR A 33 -21.57 -15.65 10.19
N ILE A 34 -22.18 -15.25 9.09
CA ILE A 34 -22.91 -16.18 8.21
C ILE A 34 -21.92 -16.68 7.15
N ILE A 35 -21.63 -17.97 7.14
CA ILE A 35 -20.88 -18.60 6.06
C ILE A 35 -21.87 -18.98 4.97
N ALA A 36 -21.87 -18.24 3.89
CA ALA A 36 -22.80 -18.46 2.79
C ALA A 36 -22.36 -19.65 1.92
N THR A 37 -23.31 -20.33 1.32
CA THR A 37 -23.06 -21.36 0.32
C THR A 37 -23.12 -20.76 -1.09
N ASP A 38 -22.48 -21.43 -2.05
CA ASP A 38 -22.55 -21.03 -3.46
C ASP A 38 -24.01 -21.08 -3.97
N GLY A 39 -24.44 -20.00 -4.63
CA GLY A 39 -25.83 -19.85 -5.10
C GLY A 39 -26.83 -19.40 -4.03
N GLN A 40 -26.40 -19.25 -2.77
CA GLN A 40 -27.31 -18.75 -1.72
C GLN A 40 -27.81 -17.34 -2.04
N GLU A 41 -29.08 -17.08 -1.72
CA GLU A 41 -29.74 -15.80 -1.96
C GLU A 41 -30.11 -15.10 -0.65
N PHE A 42 -29.79 -13.81 -0.60
CA PHE A 42 -30.19 -12.90 0.48
C PHE A 42 -31.18 -11.89 -0.08
N LYS A 43 -32.40 -11.88 0.46
CA LYS A 43 -33.43 -10.92 0.06
C LYS A 43 -33.30 -9.63 0.87
N ILE A 44 -33.23 -8.48 0.19
CA ILE A 44 -33.15 -7.14 0.77
C ILE A 44 -34.25 -6.29 0.14
N GLY A 45 -35.42 -6.20 0.83
CA GLY A 45 -36.60 -5.59 0.22
C GLY A 45 -37.03 -6.36 -1.04
N ASP A 46 -37.09 -5.67 -2.17
CA ASP A 46 -37.49 -6.26 -3.46
C ASP A 46 -36.31 -6.72 -4.32
N ILE A 47 -35.07 -6.61 -3.84
CA ILE A 47 -33.88 -7.07 -4.54
C ILE A 47 -33.30 -8.32 -3.89
N ILE A 48 -32.51 -9.05 -4.66
CA ILE A 48 -31.83 -10.27 -4.22
C ILE A 48 -30.33 -10.13 -4.47
N LEU A 49 -29.52 -10.46 -3.44
CA LEU A 49 -28.10 -10.68 -3.58
C LEU A 49 -27.83 -12.19 -3.64
N ARG A 50 -27.33 -12.66 -4.78
CA ARG A 50 -26.92 -14.06 -4.97
C ARG A 50 -25.42 -14.20 -4.80
N VAL A 51 -25.03 -15.18 -4.01
CA VAL A 51 -23.63 -15.53 -3.73
C VAL A 51 -23.08 -16.33 -4.90
N LEU A 52 -21.94 -15.92 -5.43
CA LEU A 52 -21.16 -16.67 -6.42
C LEU A 52 -19.80 -16.97 -5.81
N HIS A 53 -19.54 -18.20 -5.41
CA HIS A 53 -18.21 -18.61 -4.91
C HIS A 53 -17.22 -18.63 -6.06
N THR A 54 -16.21 -17.78 -6.01
CA THR A 54 -15.23 -17.54 -7.08
C THR A 54 -13.80 -17.67 -6.57
N PRO A 55 -13.39 -18.88 -6.12
CA PRO A 55 -12.04 -19.08 -5.59
C PRO A 55 -10.98 -18.76 -6.64
N GLY A 56 -9.82 -18.28 -6.17
CA GLY A 56 -8.68 -17.99 -7.03
C GLY A 56 -7.78 -16.90 -6.50
N HIS A 57 -8.27 -15.71 -6.21
CA HIS A 57 -7.50 -14.70 -5.45
C HIS A 57 -7.25 -15.22 -4.03
N THR A 58 -8.31 -15.66 -3.36
CA THR A 58 -8.26 -16.53 -2.17
C THR A 58 -9.22 -17.71 -2.36
N MET A 59 -9.19 -18.71 -1.47
CA MET A 59 -10.14 -19.81 -1.50
C MET A 59 -11.57 -19.39 -1.12
N GLU A 60 -11.70 -18.35 -0.30
CA GLU A 60 -12.95 -17.78 0.20
C GLU A 60 -13.56 -16.74 -0.74
N SER A 61 -12.82 -16.37 -1.82
CA SER A 61 -13.24 -15.33 -2.75
C SER A 61 -14.65 -15.53 -3.25
N THR A 62 -15.43 -14.47 -3.21
CA THR A 62 -16.86 -14.50 -3.49
C THR A 62 -17.30 -13.23 -4.18
N CYS A 63 -18.06 -13.37 -5.25
CA CYS A 63 -18.80 -12.27 -5.87
C CYS A 63 -20.23 -12.26 -5.40
N TYR A 64 -20.86 -11.08 -5.37
CA TYR A 64 -22.27 -10.92 -5.08
C TYR A 64 -23.00 -10.36 -6.30
N LEU A 65 -23.93 -11.13 -6.84
CA LEU A 65 -24.74 -10.76 -8.00
C LEU A 65 -26.05 -10.13 -7.51
N LEU A 66 -26.27 -8.87 -7.88
CA LEU A 66 -27.52 -8.17 -7.62
C LEU A 66 -28.56 -8.53 -8.69
N LEU A 67 -29.70 -9.02 -8.23
CA LEU A 67 -30.86 -9.27 -9.07
C LEU A 67 -31.95 -8.24 -8.71
N ASP A 68 -32.64 -7.75 -9.73
CA ASP A 68 -33.81 -6.90 -9.56
C ASP A 68 -35.02 -7.71 -9.06
N GLN A 69 -36.16 -7.03 -8.86
CA GLN A 69 -37.42 -7.64 -8.43
C GLN A 69 -37.95 -8.75 -9.38
N ASN A 70 -37.47 -8.79 -10.63
CA ASN A 70 -37.86 -9.78 -11.63
C ASN A 70 -36.85 -10.95 -11.70
N GLY A 71 -35.80 -10.93 -10.87
CA GLY A 71 -34.72 -11.90 -10.89
C GLY A 71 -33.69 -11.65 -11.99
N THR A 72 -33.67 -10.45 -12.61
CA THR A 72 -32.73 -10.12 -13.67
C THR A 72 -31.41 -9.64 -13.07
N PRO A 73 -30.26 -10.18 -13.51
CA PRO A 73 -28.94 -9.70 -13.10
C PRO A 73 -28.70 -8.24 -13.56
N THR A 74 -28.34 -7.36 -12.62
CA THR A 74 -28.09 -5.93 -12.88
C THR A 74 -26.67 -5.51 -12.56
N SER A 75 -26.10 -5.99 -11.45
CA SER A 75 -24.78 -5.60 -10.98
C SER A 75 -24.04 -6.76 -10.36
N LEU A 76 -22.72 -6.76 -10.52
CA LEU A 76 -21.81 -7.73 -9.93
C LEU A 76 -20.82 -6.99 -9.01
N PHE A 77 -20.88 -7.24 -7.72
CA PHE A 77 -19.83 -6.84 -6.78
C PHE A 77 -18.76 -7.92 -6.81
N SER A 78 -17.74 -7.71 -7.63
CA SER A 78 -16.79 -8.76 -8.00
C SER A 78 -15.67 -9.00 -7.00
N GLY A 79 -15.53 -8.14 -5.97
CA GLY A 79 -14.40 -8.25 -5.05
C GLY A 79 -13.08 -8.17 -5.79
N ASP A 80 -12.18 -9.04 -5.39
CA ASP A 80 -10.87 -9.20 -6.02
C ASP A 80 -10.84 -10.36 -7.04
N THR A 81 -12.02 -10.87 -7.43
CA THR A 81 -12.10 -11.85 -8.52
C THR A 81 -11.90 -11.19 -9.87
N LEU A 82 -12.54 -10.04 -10.12
CA LEU A 82 -12.48 -9.31 -11.38
C LEU A 82 -12.37 -7.80 -11.12
N PHE A 83 -11.31 -7.20 -11.64
CA PHE A 83 -11.11 -5.76 -11.70
C PHE A 83 -11.45 -5.20 -13.08
N ILE A 84 -11.51 -3.88 -13.20
CA ILE A 84 -11.66 -3.26 -14.52
C ILE A 84 -10.33 -3.32 -15.25
N GLY A 85 -10.28 -4.12 -16.33
CA GLY A 85 -9.10 -4.37 -17.15
C GLY A 85 -8.14 -5.43 -16.60
N ASP A 86 -8.41 -6.00 -15.42
CA ASP A 86 -7.50 -6.93 -14.74
C ASP A 86 -8.27 -7.97 -13.89
N VAL A 87 -7.54 -8.83 -13.19
CA VAL A 87 -8.06 -9.81 -12.20
C VAL A 87 -7.19 -9.78 -10.95
N GLY A 88 -7.73 -10.27 -9.84
CA GLY A 88 -7.00 -10.38 -8.59
C GLY A 88 -5.83 -11.35 -8.69
N ARG A 89 -4.69 -10.96 -8.15
CA ARG A 89 -3.49 -11.78 -8.14
C ARG A 89 -3.64 -12.99 -7.22
N PRO A 90 -3.19 -14.17 -7.62
CA PRO A 90 -3.46 -15.43 -6.92
C PRO A 90 -2.41 -15.80 -5.85
N ASP A 91 -1.39 -14.99 -5.62
CA ASP A 91 -0.23 -15.36 -4.79
C ASP A 91 -0.31 -14.87 -3.34
N LEU A 92 -1.33 -14.09 -2.98
CA LEU A 92 -1.45 -13.50 -1.64
C LEU A 92 -1.82 -14.53 -0.56
N ALA A 93 -2.60 -15.55 -0.91
CA ALA A 93 -3.07 -16.57 0.04
C ALA A 93 -2.07 -17.73 0.27
N GLN A 94 -0.97 -17.83 -0.47
CA GLN A 94 0.00 -18.93 -0.37
C GLN A 94 0.67 -19.07 1.02
N LYS A 95 0.83 -17.96 1.73
CA LYS A 95 1.45 -17.97 3.07
C LYS A 95 0.51 -18.46 4.18
N VAL A 96 -0.76 -18.64 3.88
CA VAL A 96 -1.80 -19.03 4.85
C VAL A 96 -2.07 -20.55 4.80
N ALA A 97 -1.82 -21.22 3.65
CA ALA A 97 -2.00 -22.66 3.49
C ALA A 97 -0.89 -23.24 2.59
N SER A 98 -0.11 -24.18 3.13
CA SER A 98 1.12 -24.71 2.52
C SER A 98 0.94 -25.52 1.22
N ASP A 99 -0.27 -25.93 0.88
CA ASP A 99 -0.59 -26.76 -0.29
C ASP A 99 -1.31 -25.98 -1.42
N LEU A 100 -1.54 -24.69 -1.22
CA LEU A 100 -2.10 -23.79 -2.25
C LEU A 100 -0.95 -23.12 -3.00
N THR A 101 -0.60 -23.67 -4.16
CA THR A 101 0.37 -23.02 -5.05
C THR A 101 -0.31 -21.91 -5.87
N GLN A 102 0.49 -20.97 -6.35
CA GLN A 102 0.05 -19.87 -7.22
C GLN A 102 -0.66 -20.41 -8.47
N GLU A 103 -0.15 -21.48 -9.08
CA GLU A 103 -0.75 -22.11 -10.25
C GLU A 103 -2.11 -22.72 -9.93
N LYS A 104 -2.27 -23.37 -8.78
CA LYS A 104 -3.56 -23.92 -8.36
C LYS A 104 -4.61 -22.83 -8.18
N LEU A 105 -4.24 -21.75 -7.45
CA LEU A 105 -5.14 -20.62 -7.22
C LEU A 105 -5.51 -19.93 -8.53
N THR A 106 -4.54 -19.73 -9.43
CA THR A 106 -4.80 -19.16 -10.77
C THR A 106 -5.72 -20.06 -11.59
N GLY A 107 -5.54 -21.39 -11.47
CA GLY A 107 -6.43 -22.35 -12.09
C GLY A 107 -7.88 -22.29 -11.58
N PHE A 108 -8.08 -22.08 -10.29
CA PHE A 108 -9.41 -21.84 -9.71
C PHE A 108 -10.00 -20.51 -10.18
N LEU A 109 -9.18 -19.47 -10.27
CA LEU A 109 -9.63 -18.18 -10.82
C LEU A 109 -10.12 -18.29 -12.25
N PHE A 110 -9.38 -19.02 -13.10
CA PHE A 110 -9.82 -19.31 -14.47
C PHE A 110 -11.20 -19.97 -14.49
N ASP A 111 -11.37 -21.05 -13.71
CA ASP A 111 -12.65 -21.78 -13.65
C ASP A 111 -13.78 -20.88 -13.13
N SER A 112 -13.52 -20.05 -12.15
CA SER A 112 -14.47 -19.07 -11.60
C SER A 112 -14.91 -18.07 -12.66
N LEU A 113 -13.97 -17.49 -13.40
CA LEU A 113 -14.26 -16.51 -14.44
C LEU A 113 -15.04 -17.16 -15.59
N ARG A 114 -14.62 -18.33 -16.08
CA ARG A 114 -15.23 -19.00 -17.23
C ARG A 114 -16.62 -19.53 -16.92
N ASN A 115 -16.82 -20.14 -15.75
CA ASN A 115 -18.05 -20.87 -15.45
C ASN A 115 -19.11 -20.01 -14.74
N LYS A 116 -18.72 -18.94 -14.03
CA LYS A 116 -19.64 -18.14 -13.22
C LYS A 116 -19.79 -16.69 -13.67
N ILE A 117 -18.72 -16.07 -14.12
CA ILE A 117 -18.74 -14.63 -14.47
C ILE A 117 -19.05 -14.43 -15.95
N MET A 118 -18.34 -15.08 -16.86
CA MET A 118 -18.54 -14.91 -18.31
C MET A 118 -19.95 -15.30 -18.81
N PRO A 119 -20.67 -16.27 -18.21
CA PRO A 119 -22.04 -16.58 -18.61
C PRO A 119 -23.07 -15.49 -18.28
N LEU A 120 -22.73 -14.53 -17.40
CA LEU A 120 -23.65 -13.44 -17.04
C LEU A 120 -23.90 -12.51 -18.24
N PRO A 121 -25.06 -11.82 -18.28
CA PRO A 121 -25.40 -10.86 -19.33
C PRO A 121 -24.37 -9.73 -19.46
N ASP A 122 -24.13 -9.30 -20.69
CA ASP A 122 -23.19 -8.23 -21.02
C ASP A 122 -23.57 -6.87 -20.40
N SER A 123 -24.85 -6.68 -20.09
CA SER A 123 -25.39 -5.46 -19.46
C SER A 123 -25.08 -5.36 -17.96
N VAL A 124 -24.62 -6.41 -17.32
CA VAL A 124 -24.29 -6.41 -15.89
C VAL A 124 -23.14 -5.43 -15.64
N ILE A 125 -23.33 -4.55 -14.65
CA ILE A 125 -22.31 -3.59 -14.24
C ILE A 125 -21.40 -4.24 -13.21
N VAL A 126 -20.09 -4.22 -13.44
CA VAL A 126 -19.06 -4.77 -12.56
C VAL A 126 -18.56 -3.68 -11.62
N TYR A 127 -18.64 -3.92 -10.32
CA TYR A 127 -18.10 -3.08 -9.25
C TYR A 127 -17.00 -3.87 -8.51
N PRO A 128 -15.72 -3.59 -8.78
CA PRO A 128 -14.60 -4.26 -8.11
C PRO A 128 -14.34 -3.70 -6.71
N ALA A 129 -13.54 -4.41 -5.90
CA ALA A 129 -13.12 -3.92 -4.58
C ALA A 129 -12.08 -2.82 -4.67
N HIS A 130 -11.24 -2.84 -5.68
CA HIS A 130 -10.13 -1.91 -5.88
C HIS A 130 -10.14 -1.23 -7.24
N GLY A 131 -9.48 -0.09 -7.30
CA GLY A 131 -9.13 0.63 -8.53
C GLY A 131 -7.62 0.72 -8.75
N ALA A 132 -7.23 1.54 -9.73
CA ALA A 132 -5.83 1.74 -10.11
C ALA A 132 -4.94 2.11 -8.91
N GLY A 133 -3.78 1.46 -8.83
CA GLY A 133 -2.77 1.70 -7.79
C GLY A 133 -2.80 0.73 -6.62
N SER A 134 -3.81 -0.16 -6.53
CA SER A 134 -3.78 -1.25 -5.56
C SER A 134 -2.73 -2.30 -5.95
N ALA A 135 -2.12 -2.93 -4.93
CA ALA A 135 -1.18 -4.03 -5.13
C ALA A 135 -1.87 -5.38 -5.43
N CYS A 136 -3.21 -5.42 -5.46
CA CYS A 136 -3.99 -6.64 -5.69
C CYS A 136 -4.15 -7.02 -7.16
N GLY A 137 -3.75 -6.15 -8.09
CA GLY A 137 -3.73 -6.41 -9.54
C GLY A 137 -2.46 -5.87 -10.18
N LYS A 138 -2.26 -6.20 -11.47
CA LYS A 138 -1.08 -5.79 -12.26
C LYS A 138 -1.30 -4.47 -12.99
N ASN A 139 -2.44 -4.36 -13.70
CA ASN A 139 -2.73 -3.31 -14.67
C ASN A 139 -4.17 -2.83 -14.58
N MET A 140 -4.67 -2.60 -13.37
CA MET A 140 -6.03 -2.10 -13.17
C MET A 140 -6.25 -0.76 -13.84
N SER A 141 -7.37 -0.62 -14.52
CA SER A 141 -7.82 0.61 -15.14
C SER A 141 -8.19 1.69 -14.10
N LYS A 142 -8.28 2.94 -14.55
CA LYS A 142 -8.69 4.08 -13.70
C LYS A 142 -10.20 4.13 -13.45
N GLU A 143 -10.98 3.42 -14.26
CA GLU A 143 -12.43 3.33 -14.13
C GLU A 143 -12.78 2.54 -12.85
N THR A 144 -13.80 3.01 -12.15
CA THR A 144 -14.28 2.41 -10.90
C THR A 144 -15.40 1.40 -11.12
N PHE A 145 -15.99 1.36 -12.30
CA PHE A 145 -16.97 0.37 -12.76
C PHE A 145 -17.01 0.32 -14.28
N ASP A 146 -17.50 -0.78 -14.84
CA ASP A 146 -17.75 -0.95 -16.27
C ASP A 146 -18.78 -2.05 -16.52
N THR A 147 -19.27 -2.18 -17.74
CA THR A 147 -20.14 -3.31 -18.12
C THR A 147 -19.33 -4.58 -18.31
N LEU A 148 -19.93 -5.72 -17.95
CA LEU A 148 -19.30 -7.03 -18.18
C LEU A 148 -19.02 -7.28 -19.67
N GLY A 149 -19.89 -6.80 -20.56
CA GLY A 149 -19.67 -6.88 -22.00
C GLY A 149 -18.43 -6.17 -22.49
N ASN A 150 -18.11 -4.99 -21.91
CA ASN A 150 -16.85 -4.29 -22.18
C ASN A 150 -15.66 -5.06 -21.60
N GLN A 151 -15.80 -5.61 -20.39
CA GLN A 151 -14.73 -6.42 -19.80
C GLN A 151 -14.45 -7.68 -20.61
N LYS A 152 -15.45 -8.39 -21.13
CA LYS A 152 -15.26 -9.55 -22.04
C LYS A 152 -14.50 -9.18 -23.31
N LYS A 153 -14.59 -7.93 -23.77
CA LYS A 153 -13.88 -7.44 -24.99
C LYS A 153 -12.47 -6.95 -24.71
N ASN A 154 -12.27 -6.25 -23.58
CA ASN A 154 -11.07 -5.46 -23.34
C ASN A 154 -10.17 -6.02 -22.23
N ASN A 155 -10.70 -6.83 -21.30
CA ASN A 155 -9.92 -7.42 -20.24
C ASN A 155 -9.17 -8.65 -20.74
N TYR A 156 -7.86 -8.65 -20.68
CA TYR A 156 -7.01 -9.74 -21.17
C TYR A 156 -7.37 -11.10 -20.55
N ALA A 157 -7.73 -11.11 -19.27
CA ALA A 157 -8.05 -12.32 -18.52
C ALA A 157 -9.40 -12.96 -18.92
N LEU A 158 -10.29 -12.19 -19.59
CA LEU A 158 -11.59 -12.68 -20.06
C LEU A 158 -11.61 -13.09 -21.54
N ARG A 159 -10.45 -13.10 -22.20
CA ARG A 159 -10.35 -13.58 -23.58
C ARG A 159 -10.87 -15.02 -23.70
N ALA A 160 -11.86 -15.24 -24.58
CA ALA A 160 -12.52 -16.54 -24.73
C ALA A 160 -11.64 -17.63 -25.36
N ASP A 161 -10.62 -17.22 -26.14
CA ASP A 161 -9.68 -18.09 -26.84
C ASP A 161 -8.50 -18.55 -25.97
N MET A 162 -8.34 -18.01 -24.76
CA MET A 162 -7.23 -18.33 -23.86
C MET A 162 -7.45 -19.67 -23.16
N THR A 163 -6.47 -20.57 -23.27
CA THR A 163 -6.46 -21.82 -22.51
C THR A 163 -6.16 -21.57 -21.02
N LYS A 164 -6.40 -22.57 -20.18
CA LYS A 164 -6.10 -22.47 -18.73
C LYS A 164 -4.61 -22.29 -18.48
N GLU A 165 -3.76 -22.97 -19.24
CA GLU A 165 -2.31 -22.90 -19.16
C GLU A 165 -1.79 -21.51 -19.57
N GLU A 166 -2.33 -20.96 -20.66
CA GLU A 166 -2.01 -19.59 -21.09
C GLU A 166 -2.45 -18.57 -20.05
N PHE A 167 -3.65 -18.73 -19.48
CA PHE A 167 -4.15 -17.86 -18.41
C PHE A 167 -3.25 -17.89 -17.19
N VAL A 168 -2.85 -19.09 -16.71
CA VAL A 168 -1.94 -19.23 -15.57
C VAL A 168 -0.65 -18.48 -15.85
N LYS A 169 -0.04 -18.68 -17.01
CA LYS A 169 1.19 -18.00 -17.39
C LYS A 169 0.99 -16.47 -17.43
N GLU A 170 -0.04 -15.99 -18.09
CA GLU A 170 -0.30 -14.55 -18.29
C GLU A 170 -0.56 -13.83 -16.96
N VAL A 171 -1.37 -14.42 -16.06
CA VAL A 171 -1.71 -13.80 -14.77
C VAL A 171 -0.52 -13.81 -13.81
N THR A 172 0.31 -14.86 -13.84
CA THR A 172 1.43 -15.00 -12.90
C THR A 172 2.73 -14.34 -13.37
N ASP A 173 2.85 -14.03 -14.66
CA ASP A 173 4.04 -13.38 -15.22
C ASP A 173 4.20 -11.95 -14.68
N GLY A 174 5.41 -11.62 -14.23
CA GLY A 174 5.76 -10.27 -13.76
C GLY A 174 5.12 -9.86 -12.43
N LEU A 175 4.55 -10.78 -11.63
CA LEU A 175 4.08 -10.45 -10.29
C LEU A 175 5.27 -10.09 -9.37
N ILE A 176 5.26 -8.89 -8.83
CA ILE A 176 6.20 -8.48 -7.77
C ILE A 176 5.77 -9.06 -6.42
N ALA A 177 6.71 -9.26 -5.51
CA ALA A 177 6.40 -9.73 -4.16
C ALA A 177 5.30 -8.87 -3.51
N PRO A 178 4.31 -9.49 -2.84
CA PRO A 178 3.26 -8.72 -2.16
C PRO A 178 3.84 -7.93 -0.97
N PRO A 179 3.20 -6.82 -0.58
CA PRO A 179 3.58 -6.09 0.62
C PRO A 179 3.67 -7.00 1.85
N ALA A 180 4.67 -6.76 2.69
CA ALA A 180 4.96 -7.63 3.84
C ALA A 180 3.82 -7.69 4.88
N TYR A 181 2.99 -6.66 4.97
CA TYR A 181 1.87 -6.57 5.90
C TYR A 181 0.60 -7.33 5.46
N PHE A 182 0.47 -7.70 4.17
CA PHE A 182 -0.72 -8.40 3.68
C PHE A 182 -1.08 -9.67 4.46
N PRO A 183 -0.15 -10.61 4.72
CA PRO A 183 -0.47 -11.79 5.52
C PRO A 183 -0.97 -11.47 6.93
N LEU A 184 -0.49 -10.37 7.52
CA LEU A 184 -0.91 -9.93 8.84
C LEU A 184 -2.33 -9.37 8.81
N ASN A 185 -2.69 -8.59 7.80
CA ASN A 185 -4.06 -8.11 7.60
C ASN A 185 -5.05 -9.26 7.36
N VAL A 186 -4.64 -10.29 6.60
CA VAL A 186 -5.43 -11.52 6.44
C VAL A 186 -5.72 -12.16 7.80
N MET A 187 -4.68 -12.32 8.65
CA MET A 187 -4.86 -12.87 9.99
C MET A 187 -5.77 -12.01 10.87
N MET A 188 -5.63 -10.70 10.85
CA MET A 188 -6.51 -9.78 11.59
C MET A 188 -7.97 -9.88 11.11
N ASN A 189 -8.20 -10.03 9.82
CA ASN A 189 -9.55 -10.23 9.28
C ASN A 189 -10.14 -11.62 9.61
N ILE A 190 -9.34 -12.61 9.96
CA ILE A 190 -9.75 -13.91 10.43
C ILE A 190 -9.95 -13.91 11.96
N GLU A 191 -8.99 -13.39 12.71
CA GLU A 191 -8.99 -13.45 14.18
C GLU A 191 -9.80 -12.32 14.83
N GLY A 192 -10.00 -11.22 14.12
CA GLY A 192 -10.58 -9.98 14.64
C GLY A 192 -9.49 -8.97 15.03
N TYR A 193 -9.93 -7.76 15.32
CA TYR A 193 -9.08 -6.59 15.62
C TYR A 193 -9.79 -5.66 16.61
N ASP A 194 -9.03 -4.71 17.19
CA ASP A 194 -9.57 -3.65 18.04
C ASP A 194 -10.57 -2.77 17.28
N SER A 195 -11.59 -2.26 17.95
CA SER A 195 -12.52 -1.34 17.30
C SER A 195 -11.81 -0.05 16.88
N ILE A 196 -12.23 0.51 15.74
CA ILE A 196 -11.67 1.78 15.26
C ILE A 196 -11.83 2.90 16.29
N ASP A 197 -12.93 2.89 17.06
CA ASP A 197 -13.17 3.89 18.10
C ASP A 197 -12.08 3.82 19.18
N LYS A 198 -11.67 2.62 19.62
CA LYS A 198 -10.57 2.44 20.59
C LYS A 198 -9.22 2.84 20.00
N VAL A 199 -8.97 2.51 18.74
CA VAL A 199 -7.74 2.88 18.06
C VAL A 199 -7.63 4.39 17.95
N LEU A 200 -8.71 5.07 17.57
CA LEU A 200 -8.78 6.53 17.51
C LEU A 200 -8.64 7.18 18.89
N GLU A 201 -9.33 6.68 19.91
CA GLU A 201 -9.20 7.19 21.29
C GLU A 201 -7.75 7.13 21.78
N ARG A 202 -7.06 6.02 21.55
CA ARG A 202 -5.65 5.84 21.91
C ARG A 202 -4.73 6.74 21.06
N GLY A 203 -4.90 6.73 19.74
CA GLY A 203 -4.03 7.44 18.80
C GLY A 203 -4.18 8.95 18.83
N GLN A 204 -5.38 9.46 19.15
CA GLN A 204 -5.66 10.90 19.28
C GLN A 204 -5.30 11.49 20.65
N ARG A 205 -4.58 10.77 21.48
CA ARG A 205 -4.10 11.28 22.76
C ARG A 205 -3.06 12.37 22.52
N ALA A 206 -3.42 13.61 22.86
CA ALA A 206 -2.55 14.77 22.76
C ALA A 206 -1.49 14.78 23.87
N LEU A 207 -0.21 14.75 23.52
CA LEU A 207 0.91 14.75 24.46
C LEU A 207 1.65 16.09 24.40
N SER A 208 1.91 16.70 25.54
CA SER A 208 2.85 17.84 25.59
C SER A 208 4.25 17.40 25.16
N PRO A 209 5.15 18.31 24.74
CA PRO A 209 6.52 17.94 24.40
C PRO A 209 7.23 17.07 25.43
N ASP A 210 7.06 17.37 26.75
CA ASP A 210 7.65 16.57 27.82
C ASP A 210 7.01 15.18 27.92
N ALA A 211 5.69 15.09 27.84
CA ALA A 211 4.98 13.81 27.89
C ALA A 211 5.27 12.95 26.63
N PHE A 212 5.45 13.58 25.48
CA PHE A 212 5.82 12.90 24.23
C PHE A 212 7.23 12.31 24.31
N GLU A 213 8.20 13.10 24.79
CA GLU A 213 9.58 12.64 25.01
C GLU A 213 9.65 11.52 26.04
N ALA A 214 8.93 11.66 27.18
CA ALA A 214 8.85 10.61 28.16
C ALA A 214 8.27 9.32 27.59
N ALA A 215 7.15 9.40 26.86
CA ALA A 215 6.53 8.25 26.22
C ALA A 215 7.49 7.57 25.21
N ALA A 216 8.18 8.35 24.36
CA ALA A 216 9.15 7.80 23.42
C ALA A 216 10.30 7.04 24.13
N ASN A 217 10.80 7.60 25.21
CA ASN A 217 11.90 7.01 25.99
C ASN A 217 11.47 5.77 26.79
N GLU A 218 10.25 5.76 27.32
CA GLU A 218 9.75 4.66 28.18
C GLU A 218 9.31 3.45 27.35
N THR A 219 8.69 3.68 26.18
CA THR A 219 8.11 2.60 25.38
C THR A 219 9.00 2.14 24.25
N GLY A 220 9.96 2.98 23.83
CA GLY A 220 10.71 2.73 22.59
C GLY A 220 9.84 2.89 21.33
N ALA A 221 8.73 3.62 21.43
CA ALA A 221 7.82 3.86 20.32
C ALA A 221 8.54 4.53 19.14
N LEU A 222 8.19 4.11 17.94
CA LEU A 222 8.65 4.74 16.72
C LEU A 222 8.03 6.14 16.59
N ILE A 223 8.85 7.17 16.44
CA ILE A 223 8.36 8.50 16.11
C ILE A 223 8.18 8.61 14.61
N LEU A 224 6.92 8.67 14.17
CA LEU A 224 6.53 8.82 12.78
C LEU A 224 6.12 10.27 12.49
N ASP A 225 6.92 10.96 11.69
CA ASP A 225 6.61 12.30 11.20
C ASP A 225 5.94 12.21 9.83
N THR A 226 4.70 12.67 9.75
CA THR A 226 3.88 12.56 8.53
C THR A 226 3.78 13.87 7.74
N ARG A 227 4.55 14.88 8.13
CA ARG A 227 4.63 16.16 7.40
C ARG A 227 5.29 15.99 6.03
N ALA A 228 5.12 17.03 5.20
CA ALA A 228 5.77 17.05 3.88
C ALA A 228 7.30 16.88 3.97
N PRO A 229 7.95 16.19 3.02
CA PRO A 229 9.38 15.86 3.08
C PRO A 229 10.30 17.05 3.35
N GLN A 230 10.08 18.19 2.69
CA GLN A 230 10.94 19.37 2.86
C GLN A 230 10.64 20.14 4.16
N THR A 231 9.42 20.03 4.70
CA THR A 231 9.05 20.54 6.02
C THR A 231 9.77 19.73 7.10
N PHE A 232 9.78 18.41 6.96
CA PHE A 232 10.55 17.52 7.81
C PHE A 232 12.05 17.83 7.76
N ALA A 233 12.64 17.88 6.55
CA ALA A 233 14.07 18.13 6.39
C ALA A 233 14.54 19.43 7.07
N ALA A 234 13.70 20.48 7.09
CA ALA A 234 14.02 21.76 7.74
C ALA A 234 14.10 21.69 9.27
N GLY A 235 13.56 20.62 9.88
CA GLY A 235 13.64 20.35 11.31
C GLY A 235 12.64 19.30 11.77
N PHE A 236 13.11 18.39 12.62
CA PHE A 236 12.30 17.28 13.14
C PHE A 236 12.75 16.85 14.54
N VAL A 237 11.91 16.07 15.21
CA VAL A 237 12.22 15.42 16.48
C VAL A 237 13.30 14.36 16.24
N PRO A 238 14.44 14.37 16.97
CA PRO A 238 15.51 13.39 16.75
C PRO A 238 15.00 11.94 16.71
N ASN A 239 15.62 11.11 15.89
CA ASN A 239 15.27 9.70 15.65
C ASN A 239 13.89 9.45 15.01
N SER A 240 13.17 10.48 14.60
CA SER A 240 11.94 10.28 13.85
C SER A 240 12.22 9.86 12.39
N ILE A 241 11.31 9.04 11.84
CA ILE A 241 11.29 8.74 10.43
C ILE A 241 10.18 9.54 9.74
N ASN A 242 10.38 9.90 8.46
CA ASN A 242 9.38 10.63 7.70
C ASN A 242 8.71 9.74 6.67
N ILE A 243 7.39 9.60 6.77
CA ILE A 243 6.53 9.07 5.71
C ILE A 243 5.38 10.06 5.55
N GLY A 244 5.47 10.95 4.57
CA GLY A 244 4.51 12.04 4.37
C GLY A 244 3.10 11.52 4.03
N ILE A 245 2.08 12.08 4.69
CA ILE A 245 0.71 11.59 4.54
C ILE A 245 0.12 11.84 3.13
N ASP A 246 0.58 12.86 2.41
CA ASP A 246 0.06 13.23 1.09
C ASP A 246 0.69 12.44 -0.07
N GLY A 247 1.46 11.38 0.23
CA GLY A 247 2.03 10.46 -0.75
C GLY A 247 1.37 9.07 -0.72
N GLN A 248 2.11 8.08 -1.15
CA GLN A 248 1.77 6.67 -1.01
C GLN A 248 1.99 6.20 0.45
N PHE A 249 1.28 6.82 1.39
CA PHE A 249 1.51 6.69 2.83
C PHE A 249 1.38 5.24 3.30
N ALA A 250 0.20 4.63 3.13
CA ALA A 250 -0.09 3.30 3.64
C ALA A 250 0.82 2.20 3.05
N PRO A 251 1.08 2.13 1.73
CA PRO A 251 2.05 1.21 1.17
C PRO A 251 3.46 1.35 1.76
N TRP A 252 3.93 2.60 1.97
CA TRP A 252 5.27 2.81 2.54
C TRP A 252 5.34 2.57 4.04
N VAL A 253 4.28 2.84 4.80
CA VAL A 253 4.19 2.42 6.20
C VAL A 253 4.34 0.90 6.28
N GLY A 254 3.55 0.16 5.50
CA GLY A 254 3.59 -1.29 5.48
C GLY A 254 4.90 -1.91 4.98
N ALA A 255 5.64 -1.20 4.11
CA ALA A 255 6.93 -1.64 3.62
C ALA A 255 8.09 -1.33 4.58
N MET A 256 8.01 -0.20 5.31
CA MET A 256 9.14 0.31 6.11
C MET A 256 9.04 -0.03 7.60
N ILE A 257 7.85 -0.33 8.12
CA ILE A 257 7.61 -0.71 9.52
C ILE A 257 7.22 -2.18 9.56
N PRO A 258 8.17 -3.11 9.84
CA PRO A 258 7.90 -4.55 9.68
C PRO A 258 6.96 -5.14 10.74
N ASP A 259 6.84 -4.52 11.91
CA ASP A 259 5.97 -4.98 13.00
C ASP A 259 4.71 -4.13 13.09
N ILE A 260 3.55 -4.70 12.76
CA ILE A 260 2.24 -4.02 12.89
C ILE A 260 1.88 -3.70 14.35
N LYS A 261 2.53 -4.32 15.32
CA LYS A 261 2.35 -4.05 16.75
C LYS A 261 3.31 -3.00 17.29
N GLN A 262 4.18 -2.45 16.42
CA GLN A 262 5.06 -1.35 16.82
C GLN A 262 4.24 -0.20 17.37
N GLU A 263 4.54 0.22 18.60
CA GLU A 263 3.98 1.45 19.15
C GLU A 263 4.49 2.65 18.36
N ILE A 264 3.57 3.55 18.00
CA ILE A 264 3.85 4.73 17.17
C ILE A 264 3.43 6.00 17.91
N LEU A 265 4.33 6.96 17.94
CA LEU A 265 4.09 8.35 18.33
C LEU A 265 4.10 9.24 17.09
N LEU A 266 3.09 10.11 16.96
CA LEU A 266 2.90 10.90 15.74
C LEU A 266 3.41 12.33 15.87
N VAL A 267 4.09 12.79 14.83
CA VAL A 267 4.31 14.21 14.53
C VAL A 267 3.62 14.51 13.20
N CYS A 268 2.54 15.30 13.23
CA CYS A 268 1.74 15.60 12.04
C CYS A 268 1.40 17.10 11.97
N GLU A 269 0.80 17.52 10.88
CA GLU A 269 0.20 18.84 10.78
C GLU A 269 -1.05 18.89 11.66
N GLU A 270 -1.25 20.03 12.33
CA GLU A 270 -2.35 20.24 13.26
C GLU A 270 -3.71 20.05 12.53
N GLY A 271 -4.59 19.25 13.15
CA GLY A 271 -5.91 18.90 12.61
C GLY A 271 -5.92 17.69 11.67
N ARG A 272 -4.78 17.04 11.44
CA ARG A 272 -4.70 15.81 10.62
C ARG A 272 -4.45 14.55 11.44
N GLU A 273 -4.48 14.62 12.76
CA GLU A 273 -4.17 13.52 13.66
C GLU A 273 -5.10 12.33 13.44
N GLU A 274 -6.40 12.58 13.34
CA GLU A 274 -7.41 11.56 13.10
C GLU A 274 -7.22 10.88 11.72
N GLU A 275 -6.92 11.68 10.70
CA GLU A 275 -6.64 11.14 9.35
C GLU A 275 -5.44 10.19 9.40
N VAL A 276 -4.34 10.59 10.08
CA VAL A 276 -3.13 9.76 10.18
C VAL A 276 -3.43 8.45 10.90
N VAL A 277 -4.06 8.52 12.08
CA VAL A 277 -4.42 7.32 12.86
C VAL A 277 -5.34 6.40 12.06
N THR A 278 -6.35 6.95 11.38
CA THR A 278 -7.27 6.18 10.54
C THR A 278 -6.52 5.47 9.40
N ARG A 279 -5.60 6.16 8.72
CA ARG A 279 -4.85 5.59 7.60
C ARG A 279 -3.82 4.54 8.04
N LEU A 280 -3.24 4.67 9.23
CA LEU A 280 -2.42 3.65 9.85
C LEU A 280 -3.26 2.41 10.17
N ALA A 281 -4.39 2.60 10.82
CA ALA A 281 -5.29 1.54 11.22
C ALA A 281 -5.83 0.74 10.02
N ARG A 282 -6.10 1.39 8.88
CA ARG A 282 -6.53 0.69 7.64
C ARG A 282 -5.52 -0.33 7.12
N VAL A 283 -4.26 -0.22 7.48
CA VAL A 283 -3.21 -1.19 7.13
C VAL A 283 -2.68 -1.95 8.34
N GLY A 284 -3.47 -1.99 9.43
CA GLY A 284 -3.23 -2.84 10.60
C GLY A 284 -2.31 -2.25 11.67
N TYR A 285 -1.88 -1.00 11.55
CA TYR A 285 -1.04 -0.33 12.57
C TYR A 285 -1.91 0.34 13.63
N ASP A 286 -2.49 -0.46 14.50
CA ASP A 286 -3.45 -0.02 15.52
C ASP A 286 -2.79 0.60 16.76
N PHE A 287 -1.47 0.48 16.92
CA PHE A 287 -0.75 0.83 18.13
C PHE A 287 -0.18 2.26 18.11
N THR A 288 -0.92 3.21 17.54
CA THR A 288 -0.62 4.63 17.77
C THR A 288 -0.99 5.00 19.19
N ILE A 289 -0.01 5.46 20.00
CA ILE A 289 -0.17 5.72 21.43
C ILE A 289 -0.34 7.20 21.77
N GLY A 290 -0.28 8.07 20.76
CA GLY A 290 -0.53 9.50 20.89
C GLY A 290 0.21 10.34 19.86
N TYR A 291 -0.02 11.65 19.92
CA TYR A 291 0.60 12.60 19.01
C TYR A 291 1.17 13.81 19.75
N LEU A 292 2.15 14.47 19.16
CA LEU A 292 2.78 15.67 19.69
C LEU A 292 1.82 16.87 19.55
N LYS A 293 1.25 17.34 20.66
CA LYS A 293 0.33 18.49 20.70
C LYS A 293 1.03 19.76 20.22
N GLY A 294 0.44 20.44 19.23
CA GLY A 294 1.02 21.63 18.60
C GLY A 294 2.19 21.31 17.65
N GLY A 295 2.37 20.02 17.32
CA GLY A 295 3.33 19.55 16.34
C GLY A 295 4.78 19.92 16.64
N PHE A 296 5.63 19.87 15.62
CA PHE A 296 7.07 20.18 15.76
C PHE A 296 7.35 21.61 16.26
N ASN A 297 6.46 22.56 16.01
CA ASN A 297 6.62 23.94 16.50
C ASN A 297 6.57 23.99 18.03
N ALA A 298 5.65 23.24 18.66
CA ALA A 298 5.57 23.18 20.11
C ALA A 298 6.82 22.51 20.73
N TRP A 299 7.35 21.46 20.09
CA TRP A 299 8.60 20.81 20.46
C TRP A 299 9.77 21.81 20.48
N LYS A 300 9.93 22.56 19.40
CA LYS A 300 10.97 23.60 19.28
C LYS A 300 10.81 24.71 20.31
N GLN A 301 9.59 25.20 20.54
CA GLN A 301 9.29 26.24 21.54
C GLN A 301 9.55 25.76 22.96
N ALA A 302 9.41 24.48 23.25
CA ALA A 302 9.76 23.87 24.52
C ALA A 302 11.29 23.74 24.73
N GLY A 303 12.12 24.19 23.79
CA GLY A 303 13.58 24.13 23.87
C GLY A 303 14.16 22.73 23.75
N LYS A 304 13.40 21.79 23.20
CA LYS A 304 13.84 20.41 22.99
C LYS A 304 14.85 20.30 21.86
N GLU A 305 15.67 19.26 21.91
CA GLU A 305 16.65 18.95 20.84
C GLU A 305 15.95 18.73 19.49
N THR A 306 16.54 19.28 18.45
CA THR A 306 16.02 19.16 17.09
C THR A 306 17.10 18.68 16.14
N ASP A 307 16.73 17.95 15.11
CA ASP A 307 17.61 17.53 14.04
C ASP A 307 17.12 18.05 12.69
N GLN A 308 17.99 17.97 11.66
CA GLN A 308 17.69 18.42 10.31
C GLN A 308 18.41 17.56 9.25
N ILE A 309 17.85 17.49 8.06
CA ILE A 309 18.49 16.87 6.90
C ILE A 309 18.84 17.97 5.90
N GLN A 310 20.10 18.03 5.51
CA GLN A 310 20.53 18.94 4.44
C GLN A 310 19.86 18.57 3.13
N SER A 311 19.46 19.57 2.37
CA SER A 311 18.89 19.38 1.03
C SER A 311 19.53 20.34 0.04
N VAL A 312 19.78 19.85 -1.17
CA VAL A 312 20.28 20.65 -2.30
C VAL A 312 19.30 20.62 -3.46
N ASP A 313 19.25 21.67 -4.26
CA ASP A 313 18.56 21.61 -5.55
C ASP A 313 19.44 21.01 -6.64
N ALA A 314 18.85 20.68 -7.79
CA ALA A 314 19.57 20.07 -8.91
C ALA A 314 20.68 20.97 -9.47
N ASN A 315 20.53 22.30 -9.43
CA ASN A 315 21.55 23.21 -9.93
C ASN A 315 22.80 23.24 -9.04
N LEU A 316 22.57 23.25 -7.71
CA LEU A 316 23.66 23.18 -6.76
C LEU A 316 24.37 21.83 -6.82
N LEU A 317 23.61 20.73 -6.95
CA LEU A 317 24.19 19.39 -7.13
C LEU A 317 25.09 19.32 -8.35
N ALA A 318 24.65 19.85 -9.51
CA ALA A 318 25.46 19.91 -10.72
C ALA A 318 26.76 20.73 -10.51
N ALA A 319 26.66 21.89 -9.88
CA ALA A 319 27.82 22.73 -9.58
C ALA A 319 28.81 22.07 -8.60
N ILE A 320 28.36 21.22 -7.71
CA ILE A 320 29.23 20.42 -6.84
C ILE A 320 29.93 19.32 -7.64
N MET A 321 29.22 18.62 -8.52
CA MET A 321 29.77 17.56 -9.38
C MET A 321 30.85 18.07 -10.33
N GLU A 322 30.73 19.30 -10.80
CA GLU A 322 31.78 19.94 -11.64
C GLU A 322 33.11 20.14 -10.89
N LYS A 323 33.05 20.26 -9.57
CA LYS A 323 34.22 20.59 -8.74
C LYS A 323 34.86 19.39 -8.07
N GLN A 324 34.09 18.36 -7.82
CA GLN A 324 34.56 17.17 -7.08
C GLN A 324 33.74 15.93 -7.42
N SER A 325 34.36 14.78 -7.28
CA SER A 325 33.63 13.50 -7.33
C SER A 325 32.75 13.35 -6.08
N ILE A 326 31.49 12.96 -6.26
CA ILE A 326 30.52 12.75 -5.18
C ILE A 326 29.82 11.41 -5.34
N ASN A 327 29.28 10.89 -4.25
CA ASN A 327 28.46 9.69 -4.28
C ASN A 327 27.00 10.09 -4.39
N ILE A 328 26.29 9.57 -5.39
CA ILE A 328 24.86 9.79 -5.59
C ILE A 328 24.16 8.43 -5.51
N LEU A 329 23.03 8.38 -4.78
CA LEU A 329 22.18 7.21 -4.68
C LEU A 329 20.82 7.48 -5.33
N ASP A 330 20.47 6.68 -6.31
CA ASP A 330 19.13 6.66 -6.90
C ASP A 330 18.28 5.59 -6.17
N VAL A 331 17.35 6.05 -5.31
CA VAL A 331 16.50 5.15 -4.52
C VAL A 331 15.17 4.81 -5.19
N ARG A 332 15.07 5.03 -6.51
CA ARG A 332 13.92 4.59 -7.31
C ARG A 332 13.94 3.08 -7.53
N LYS A 333 12.79 2.54 -7.94
CA LYS A 333 12.69 1.14 -8.34
C LYS A 333 13.68 0.83 -9.47
N LYS A 334 14.12 -0.42 -9.54
CA LYS A 334 15.05 -0.87 -10.57
C LYS A 334 14.55 -0.61 -11.98
N SER A 335 13.24 -0.78 -12.23
CA SER A 335 12.62 -0.48 -13.53
C SER A 335 12.71 0.98 -13.93
N GLU A 336 12.49 1.91 -12.98
CA GLU A 336 12.62 3.35 -13.23
C GLU A 336 14.07 3.73 -13.55
N TYR A 337 15.01 3.15 -12.81
CA TYR A 337 16.45 3.35 -13.02
C TYR A 337 16.91 2.80 -14.38
N LEU A 338 16.52 1.58 -14.74
CA LEU A 338 16.88 0.97 -16.02
C LEU A 338 16.27 1.70 -17.22
N SER A 339 15.13 2.35 -17.01
CA SER A 339 14.50 3.17 -18.06
C SER A 339 15.29 4.44 -18.37
N GLU A 340 15.75 5.15 -17.37
CA GLU A 340 16.52 6.38 -17.51
C GLU A 340 17.18 6.77 -16.18
N HIS A 341 18.46 7.08 -16.14
CA HIS A 341 19.16 7.50 -14.92
C HIS A 341 20.36 8.39 -15.23
N ILE A 342 20.96 8.97 -14.20
CA ILE A 342 22.21 9.72 -14.31
C ILE A 342 23.35 8.72 -14.54
N VAL A 343 24.22 9.00 -15.51
CA VAL A 343 25.40 8.16 -15.83
C VAL A 343 26.30 8.00 -14.60
N ASP A 344 26.77 6.79 -14.37
CA ASP A 344 27.66 6.40 -13.26
C ASP A 344 27.07 6.60 -11.84
N VAL A 345 25.72 6.65 -11.69
CA VAL A 345 25.04 6.70 -10.41
C VAL A 345 24.56 5.31 -9.99
N GLU A 346 24.70 5.01 -8.72
CA GLU A 346 24.28 3.72 -8.15
C GLU A 346 22.77 3.68 -7.88
N ASN A 347 22.13 2.54 -8.20
CA ASN A 347 20.74 2.31 -7.85
C ASN A 347 20.62 1.51 -6.56
N THR A 348 19.96 2.10 -5.59
CA THR A 348 19.78 1.57 -4.24
C THR A 348 18.31 1.69 -3.84
N PRO A 349 17.41 0.86 -4.41
CA PRO A 349 15.97 1.03 -4.25
C PRO A 349 15.54 1.06 -2.78
N LEU A 350 14.60 1.96 -2.44
CA LEU A 350 14.05 2.08 -1.09
C LEU A 350 13.45 0.77 -0.58
N ASP A 351 12.84 -0.02 -1.46
CA ASP A 351 12.25 -1.33 -1.13
C ASP A 351 13.27 -2.30 -0.49
N PHE A 352 14.58 -2.11 -0.72
CA PHE A 352 15.68 -2.92 -0.20
C PHE A 352 16.60 -2.12 0.74
N ILE A 353 16.03 -1.20 1.53
CA ILE A 353 16.79 -0.30 2.40
C ILE A 353 17.73 -1.02 3.38
N ASN A 354 17.36 -2.20 3.85
CA ASN A 354 18.21 -2.96 4.78
C ASN A 354 19.47 -3.53 4.08
N ASP A 355 19.35 -3.95 2.83
CA ASP A 355 20.50 -4.40 2.03
C ASP A 355 21.36 -3.21 1.63
N ALA A 356 20.76 -2.10 1.27
CA ALA A 356 21.42 -0.83 0.99
C ALA A 356 22.26 -0.35 2.17
N MET A 357 21.68 -0.40 3.37
CA MET A 357 22.39 0.02 4.61
C MET A 357 23.66 -0.74 4.87
N ALA A 358 23.73 -2.03 4.49
CA ALA A 358 24.92 -2.84 4.64
C ALA A 358 26.06 -2.44 3.67
N GLN A 359 25.75 -1.71 2.59
CA GLN A 359 26.71 -1.30 1.55
C GLN A 359 27.11 0.18 1.67
N ILE A 360 26.33 0.99 2.37
CA ILE A 360 26.59 2.43 2.54
C ILE A 360 27.64 2.63 3.64
N ASP A 361 28.72 3.33 3.30
CA ASP A 361 29.76 3.72 4.23
C ASP A 361 29.35 4.96 5.02
N LYS A 362 29.22 4.84 6.36
CA LYS A 362 28.78 5.93 7.25
C LYS A 362 29.72 7.16 7.21
N ASP A 363 30.98 6.96 6.80
CA ASP A 363 31.96 8.05 6.79
C ASP A 363 31.95 8.85 5.50
N LYS A 364 31.23 8.40 4.46
CA LYS A 364 31.08 9.09 3.19
C LYS A 364 29.81 9.90 3.09
N THR A 365 29.87 11.02 2.38
CA THR A 365 28.71 11.83 2.05
C THR A 365 28.01 11.26 0.82
N TYR A 366 26.68 11.10 0.90
CA TYR A 366 25.85 10.66 -0.22
C TYR A 366 24.73 11.66 -0.50
N TYR A 367 24.52 11.93 -1.79
CA TYR A 367 23.40 12.71 -2.28
C TYR A 367 22.29 11.75 -2.72
N VAL A 368 21.13 11.82 -2.10
CA VAL A 368 20.05 10.84 -2.28
C VAL A 368 18.91 11.45 -3.06
N HIS A 369 18.50 10.81 -4.15
CA HIS A 369 17.32 11.22 -4.90
C HIS A 369 16.38 10.05 -5.21
N CYS A 370 15.11 10.37 -5.37
CA CYS A 370 14.12 9.47 -5.98
C CYS A 370 13.47 10.18 -7.19
N ALA A 371 12.22 9.83 -7.55
CA ALA A 371 11.53 10.49 -8.66
C ALA A 371 11.24 11.98 -8.40
N ALA A 372 10.70 12.33 -7.20
CA ALA A 372 10.21 13.67 -6.87
C ALA A 372 10.47 14.12 -5.41
N GLY A 373 11.31 13.42 -4.64
CA GLY A 373 11.70 13.82 -3.28
C GLY A 373 10.93 13.14 -2.14
N TYR A 374 9.94 12.30 -2.42
CA TYR A 374 9.16 11.59 -1.39
C TYR A 374 9.91 10.37 -0.83
N ARG A 375 10.28 9.43 -1.69
CA ARG A 375 11.01 8.19 -1.30
C ARG A 375 12.41 8.46 -0.79
N SER A 376 13.11 9.47 -1.34
CA SER A 376 14.44 9.86 -0.85
C SER A 376 14.39 10.37 0.57
N MET A 377 13.33 11.08 0.99
CA MET A 377 13.17 11.51 2.36
C MET A 377 12.86 10.35 3.31
N ILE A 378 12.01 9.40 2.91
CA ILE A 378 11.80 8.16 3.68
C ILE A 378 13.15 7.45 3.90
N PHE A 379 13.90 7.21 2.82
CA PHE A 379 15.20 6.55 2.88
C PHE A 379 16.17 7.29 3.79
N THR A 380 16.33 8.59 3.59
CA THR A 380 17.27 9.41 4.34
C THR A 380 16.90 9.51 5.82
N SER A 381 15.61 9.67 6.16
CA SER A 381 15.16 9.75 7.54
C SER A 381 15.37 8.44 8.30
N ILE A 382 15.08 7.30 7.68
CA ILE A 382 15.29 5.98 8.29
C ILE A 382 16.79 5.74 8.53
N LEU A 383 17.66 6.05 7.56
CA LEU A 383 19.09 5.90 7.75
C LEU A 383 19.63 6.89 8.79
N ARG A 384 19.11 8.14 8.81
CA ARG A 384 19.46 9.13 9.83
C ARG A 384 19.16 8.62 11.23
N ALA A 385 17.97 8.06 11.45
CA ALA A 385 17.58 7.44 12.72
C ALA A 385 18.47 6.22 13.09
N ARG A 386 19.15 5.63 12.11
CA ARG A 386 20.12 4.52 12.31
C ARG A 386 21.57 4.96 12.36
N GLY A 387 21.83 6.28 12.49
CA GLY A 387 23.16 6.88 12.68
C GLY A 387 23.98 7.07 11.39
N PHE A 388 23.32 7.31 10.25
CA PHE A 388 23.97 7.73 9.02
C PHE A 388 23.79 9.24 8.84
N ASP A 389 24.79 10.01 9.28
CA ASP A 389 24.67 11.48 9.42
C ASP A 389 25.01 12.25 8.14
N LYS A 390 25.64 11.61 7.17
CA LYS A 390 26.19 12.28 5.97
C LYS A 390 25.33 12.06 4.73
N LEU A 391 24.01 12.17 4.90
CA LEU A 391 23.04 12.03 3.81
C LEU A 391 22.45 13.40 3.48
N ILE A 392 22.40 13.74 2.19
CA ILE A 392 21.88 15.00 1.66
C ILE A 392 20.76 14.69 0.67
N ASP A 393 19.57 15.21 0.91
CA ASP A 393 18.43 15.01 -0.01
C ASP A 393 18.55 15.93 -1.23
N VAL A 394 18.17 15.40 -2.41
CA VAL A 394 18.08 16.19 -3.64
C VAL A 394 16.64 16.60 -3.89
N LYS A 395 16.33 17.88 -3.65
CA LYS A 395 14.98 18.45 -3.80
C LYS A 395 14.41 18.24 -5.18
N GLY A 396 13.17 17.74 -5.24
CA GLY A 396 12.47 17.48 -6.50
C GLY A 396 12.97 16.24 -7.25
N GLY A 397 14.01 15.55 -6.74
CA GLY A 397 14.48 14.27 -7.23
C GLY A 397 14.87 14.25 -8.70
N TYR A 398 14.74 13.10 -9.34
CA TYR A 398 15.10 12.88 -10.74
C TYR A 398 14.38 13.82 -11.71
N LYS A 399 13.14 14.19 -11.42
CA LYS A 399 12.40 15.16 -12.22
C LYS A 399 13.12 16.49 -12.28
N ALA A 400 13.53 17.06 -11.14
CA ALA A 400 14.28 18.32 -11.10
C ALA A 400 15.67 18.20 -11.74
N ILE A 401 16.33 17.06 -11.57
CA ILE A 401 17.62 16.74 -12.20
C ILE A 401 17.48 16.78 -13.72
N LYS A 402 16.51 16.08 -14.28
CA LYS A 402 16.23 16.05 -15.73
C LYS A 402 15.85 17.42 -16.26
N ASP A 403 14.94 18.13 -15.60
CA ASP A 403 14.47 19.46 -16.00
C ASP A 403 15.60 20.51 -16.00
N SER A 404 16.65 20.32 -15.19
CA SER A 404 17.82 21.22 -15.16
C SER A 404 18.67 21.19 -16.44
N GLY A 405 18.66 20.06 -17.17
CA GLY A 405 19.46 19.84 -18.36
C GLY A 405 21.00 19.81 -18.13
N LYS A 406 21.44 19.71 -16.86
CA LYS A 406 22.87 19.81 -16.48
C LYS A 406 23.54 18.45 -16.23
N PHE A 407 22.80 17.35 -16.27
CA PHE A 407 23.30 16.02 -15.97
C PHE A 407 23.40 15.19 -17.25
N LYS A 408 24.42 14.36 -17.34
CA LYS A 408 24.50 13.35 -18.38
C LYS A 408 23.60 12.19 -18.00
N LEU A 409 22.54 11.99 -18.77
CA LEU A 409 21.59 10.91 -18.57
C LEU A 409 21.85 9.81 -19.61
N ILE A 410 21.50 8.56 -19.28
CA ILE A 410 21.40 7.51 -20.30
C ILE A 410 20.19 7.79 -21.19
N ASP A 411 20.23 7.28 -22.44
CA ASP A 411 19.10 7.38 -23.33
C ASP A 411 17.88 6.65 -22.76
N TYR A 412 16.72 7.29 -22.88
CA TYR A 412 15.47 6.69 -22.41
C TYR A 412 15.17 5.38 -23.13
N VAL A 413 14.99 4.33 -22.37
CA VAL A 413 14.50 3.02 -22.84
C VAL A 413 13.13 2.80 -22.23
N SER A 414 12.11 2.63 -23.08
CA SER A 414 10.78 2.26 -22.58
C SER A 414 10.88 0.95 -21.83
N PRO A 415 10.33 0.86 -20.59
CA PRO A 415 10.28 -0.41 -19.90
C PRO A 415 9.43 -1.37 -20.73
N THR A 416 10.08 -2.39 -21.29
CA THR A 416 9.43 -3.38 -22.16
C THR A 416 8.61 -4.40 -21.37
N THR A 417 8.72 -4.36 -20.04
CA THR A 417 7.97 -5.22 -19.13
C THR A 417 7.79 -4.47 -17.81
N PRO A 418 6.59 -4.45 -17.22
CA PRO A 418 6.45 -4.05 -15.82
C PRO A 418 7.23 -5.06 -14.97
N LEU A 419 8.28 -4.60 -14.32
CA LEU A 419 9.00 -5.39 -13.32
C LEU A 419 8.27 -5.34 -11.99
#